data_0586cbef6fb57c962d094c0ba9d11599
#
_entry.id   0586cbef6fb57c962d094c0ba9d11599
#
_cell.length_a   1.000
_cell.length_b   1.000
_cell.length_c   1.000
_cell.angle_alpha   90.00
_cell.angle_beta   90.00
_cell.angle_gamma   90.00
#
_symmetry.space_group_name_H-M   'P 1'
#
loop_
_entity.id
_entity.type
_entity.pdbx_description
1 polymer ?
#
loop_
_entity_poly.entity_id
_entity_poly.type
_entity_poly.pdbx_seq_one_letter_code
_entity_poly.pdbx_strand_id
1 'polypeptide(L)'
;MDKNRKVHQFKNPVINWIEFRLPIVSYFKKEYGDYPMPKNCNYFWSFGALATITLVTMIVSGIFLAMNYTPHTDMAFDSVERIMRDVNYGWLIRYIHSNGASFFFIIVFIHIVRAMYYGSYKYPRELNWILGVFIFLLMMATSFLGYTLPWGQMSYWGATVITNLFSAIPIVGEGLKTWLLGDYTVGNATLNRFFALHYVLPFVIFGVVGLHVAAVHVHGSNNPAGIDIRSKNDTVNFFPYMLIKDTIAVCVFGVLISAVIFFGPNLMAEVDNYIPADPLVTPAHIVPNWYLAPFYAILRAVPDKLGGVLLMFGAIAILFVLPWLDTSKVRSCNFRPMYKWFMMLFFCLLYTSDAADDTPCVDLGGRRI
;
A
#
# COMPACT_ATOMS: atom_id res chain seq x y z
N MET A 1 28.20 -7.76 -30.97
CA MET A 1 28.23 -6.58 -30.08
C MET A 1 28.03 -5.35 -30.96
N ASP A 2 26.94 -4.63 -30.74
CA ASP A 2 26.56 -3.45 -31.52
C ASP A 2 27.59 -2.32 -31.29
N LYS A 3 28.47 -2.08 -32.25
CA LYS A 3 29.51 -1.02 -32.21
C LYS A 3 28.91 0.40 -32.26
N ASN A 4 27.60 0.53 -32.45
CA ASN A 4 26.89 1.82 -32.62
C ASN A 4 26.12 2.27 -31.34
N ARG A 5 26.36 1.65 -30.20
CA ARG A 5 25.68 2.04 -28.95
C ARG A 5 26.16 3.44 -28.53
N LYS A 6 25.30 4.44 -28.69
CA LYS A 6 25.56 5.80 -28.19
C LYS A 6 25.44 5.78 -26.65
N VAL A 7 26.57 5.81 -25.96
CA VAL A 7 26.68 5.91 -24.51
C VAL A 7 27.09 7.33 -24.16
N HIS A 8 26.58 7.85 -23.03
CA HIS A 8 26.95 9.17 -22.56
C HIS A 8 28.46 9.20 -22.26
N GLN A 9 29.16 10.23 -22.77
CA GLN A 9 30.60 10.37 -22.56
C GLN A 9 30.90 11.32 -21.42
N PHE A 10 31.73 10.88 -20.48
CA PHE A 10 32.19 11.66 -19.36
C PHE A 10 33.65 12.10 -19.53
N LYS A 11 34.02 13.24 -18.96
CA LYS A 11 35.42 13.69 -18.92
C LYS A 11 36.29 12.77 -18.07
N ASN A 12 35.73 12.17 -17.01
CA ASN A 12 36.45 11.25 -16.12
C ASN A 12 36.57 9.87 -16.80
N PRO A 13 37.80 9.34 -16.97
CA PRO A 13 38.03 8.07 -17.66
C PRO A 13 37.44 6.87 -16.89
N VAL A 14 37.42 6.89 -15.55
CA VAL A 14 36.86 5.80 -14.74
C VAL A 14 35.33 5.75 -14.89
N ILE A 15 34.66 6.90 -14.81
CA ILE A 15 33.21 6.98 -15.00
C ILE A 15 32.85 6.54 -16.44
N ASN A 16 33.64 6.96 -17.44
CA ASN A 16 33.43 6.58 -18.82
C ASN A 16 33.62 5.07 -19.03
N TRP A 17 34.60 4.47 -18.36
CA TRP A 17 34.83 3.03 -18.38
C TRP A 17 33.67 2.24 -17.78
N ILE A 18 33.09 2.72 -16.67
CA ILE A 18 31.90 2.12 -16.03
C ILE A 18 30.70 2.27 -16.98
N GLU A 19 30.42 3.48 -17.45
CA GLU A 19 29.26 3.78 -18.30
C GLU A 19 29.28 2.99 -19.62
N PHE A 20 30.46 2.77 -20.21
CA PHE A 20 30.59 1.94 -21.42
C PHE A 20 30.18 0.49 -21.15
N ARG A 21 30.46 -0.07 -19.98
CA ARG A 21 30.15 -1.45 -19.61
C ARG A 21 28.78 -1.62 -19.01
N LEU A 22 28.38 -0.69 -18.15
CA LEU A 22 27.09 -0.63 -17.49
C LEU A 22 26.50 0.79 -17.66
N PRO A 23 25.72 1.05 -18.72
CA PRO A 23 25.29 2.39 -19.13
C PRO A 23 24.18 2.93 -18.22
N ILE A 24 24.48 3.15 -16.95
CA ILE A 24 23.53 3.59 -15.93
C ILE A 24 22.98 4.97 -16.27
N VAL A 25 23.85 5.94 -16.55
CA VAL A 25 23.44 7.32 -16.83
C VAL A 25 22.68 7.41 -18.15
N SER A 26 23.16 6.71 -19.19
CA SER A 26 22.46 6.63 -20.47
C SER A 26 21.07 6.02 -20.34
N TYR A 27 20.95 4.97 -19.52
CA TYR A 27 19.65 4.34 -19.23
C TYR A 27 18.72 5.31 -18.49
N PHE A 28 19.17 5.89 -17.38
CA PHE A 28 18.37 6.85 -16.63
C PHE A 28 17.98 8.08 -17.45
N LYS A 29 18.90 8.60 -18.26
CA LYS A 29 18.58 9.71 -19.16
C LYS A 29 17.48 9.34 -20.15
N LYS A 30 17.55 8.17 -20.76
CA LYS A 30 16.55 7.69 -21.73
C LYS A 30 15.21 7.41 -21.08
N GLU A 31 15.19 6.66 -19.96
CA GLU A 31 13.96 6.13 -19.36
C GLU A 31 13.26 7.16 -18.42
N TYR A 32 14.01 8.12 -17.89
CA TYR A 32 13.47 9.15 -16.98
C TYR A 32 13.71 10.57 -17.50
N GLY A 33 14.90 10.90 -17.98
CA GLY A 33 15.22 12.27 -18.43
C GLY A 33 14.39 12.68 -19.65
N ASP A 34 14.55 11.92 -20.72
CA ASP A 34 13.95 12.20 -22.03
C ASP A 34 12.58 11.52 -22.23
N TYR A 35 12.06 10.84 -21.18
CA TYR A 35 10.78 10.14 -21.25
C TYR A 35 9.63 11.10 -21.54
N PRO A 36 8.82 10.85 -22.59
CA PRO A 36 7.77 11.76 -23.01
C PRO A 36 6.51 11.61 -22.12
N MET A 37 6.14 12.65 -21.45
CA MET A 37 4.92 12.72 -20.63
C MET A 37 3.86 13.62 -21.29
N PRO A 38 2.56 13.27 -21.21
CA PRO A 38 1.49 14.14 -21.71
C PRO A 38 1.53 15.50 -21.03
N LYS A 39 1.43 16.60 -21.80
CA LYS A 39 1.46 17.97 -21.28
C LYS A 39 0.36 18.29 -20.27
N ASN A 40 -0.80 17.63 -20.42
CA ASN A 40 -2.00 17.88 -19.59
C ASN A 40 -2.03 17.05 -18.29
N CYS A 41 -0.94 16.33 -17.93
CA CYS A 41 -0.85 15.67 -16.64
C CYS A 41 -0.87 16.69 -15.50
N ASN A 42 -1.72 16.45 -14.50
CA ASN A 42 -1.84 17.24 -13.28
C ASN A 42 -1.10 16.56 -12.11
N TYR A 43 -1.19 17.12 -10.90
CA TYR A 43 -0.51 16.59 -9.70
C TYR A 43 -0.98 15.18 -9.28
N PHE A 44 -2.14 14.70 -9.71
CA PHE A 44 -2.52 13.30 -9.46
C PHE A 44 -1.57 12.28 -10.12
N TRP A 45 -0.77 12.71 -11.11
CA TRP A 45 0.27 11.85 -11.71
C TRP A 45 1.51 11.73 -10.82
N SER A 46 1.72 12.60 -9.87
CA SER A 46 2.83 12.54 -8.90
C SER A 46 2.64 11.46 -7.82
N PHE A 47 1.42 10.91 -7.65
CA PHE A 47 1.15 9.92 -6.61
C PHE A 47 1.89 8.59 -6.81
N GLY A 48 2.32 8.25 -8.04
CA GLY A 48 3.21 7.11 -8.29
C GLY A 48 4.62 7.35 -7.75
N ALA A 49 5.17 8.54 -7.96
CA ALA A 49 6.47 8.92 -7.40
C ALA A 49 6.43 8.99 -5.87
N LEU A 50 5.37 9.59 -5.30
CA LEU A 50 5.15 9.60 -3.85
C LEU A 50 5.08 8.19 -3.26
N ALA A 51 4.34 7.27 -3.89
CA ALA A 51 4.24 5.89 -3.43
C ALA A 51 5.62 5.20 -3.44
N THR A 52 6.43 5.43 -4.46
CA THR A 52 7.78 4.85 -4.56
C THR A 52 8.70 5.39 -3.47
N ILE A 53 8.70 6.71 -3.22
CA ILE A 53 9.53 7.33 -2.17
C ILE A 53 9.08 6.84 -0.79
N THR A 54 7.76 6.74 -0.58
CA THR A 54 7.22 6.23 0.69
C THR A 54 7.59 4.77 0.89
N LEU A 55 7.52 3.92 -0.13
CA LEU A 55 7.98 2.52 -0.05
C LEU A 55 9.45 2.42 0.39
N VAL A 56 10.33 3.22 -0.23
CA VAL A 56 11.75 3.25 0.16
C VAL A 56 11.91 3.70 1.62
N THR A 57 11.18 4.74 2.04
CA THR A 57 11.18 5.21 3.42
C THR A 57 10.72 4.13 4.41
N MET A 58 9.66 3.38 4.05
CA MET A 58 9.16 2.26 4.85
C MET A 58 10.18 1.13 4.98
N ILE A 59 10.85 0.76 3.88
CA ILE A 59 11.91 -0.26 3.90
C ILE A 59 13.07 0.19 4.78
N VAL A 60 13.57 1.41 4.58
CA VAL A 60 14.74 1.93 5.33
C VAL A 60 14.41 2.03 6.82
N SER A 61 13.29 2.64 7.19
CA SER A 61 12.88 2.75 8.59
C SER A 61 12.63 1.38 9.23
N GLY A 62 12.06 0.42 8.49
CA GLY A 62 11.83 -0.95 8.94
C GLY A 62 13.13 -1.71 9.21
N ILE A 63 14.16 -1.54 8.38
CA ILE A 63 15.48 -2.13 8.61
C ILE A 63 16.08 -1.61 9.93
N PHE A 64 16.03 -0.30 10.17
CA PHE A 64 16.54 0.27 11.44
C PHE A 64 15.74 -0.20 12.66
N LEU A 65 14.41 -0.34 12.55
CA LEU A 65 13.60 -0.90 13.63
C LEU A 65 13.95 -2.36 13.91
N ALA A 66 14.13 -3.16 12.86
CA ALA A 66 14.48 -4.58 12.99
C ALA A 66 15.82 -4.81 13.72
N MET A 67 16.76 -3.87 13.66
CA MET A 67 18.04 -3.97 14.39
C MET A 67 17.86 -3.96 15.92
N ASN A 68 16.74 -3.45 16.43
CA ASN A 68 16.48 -3.29 17.86
C ASN A 68 15.25 -4.06 18.34
N TYR A 69 14.46 -4.63 17.43
CA TYR A 69 13.24 -5.38 17.71
C TYR A 69 13.55 -6.86 17.99
N THR A 70 12.83 -7.44 18.94
CA THR A 70 12.97 -8.87 19.29
C THR A 70 11.63 -9.58 19.07
N PRO A 71 11.50 -10.48 18.07
CA PRO A 71 10.25 -11.17 17.74
C PRO A 71 9.98 -12.37 18.68
N HIS A 72 9.75 -12.08 19.96
CA HIS A 72 9.40 -13.06 20.99
C HIS A 72 8.24 -12.52 21.83
N THR A 73 7.26 -13.35 22.17
CA THR A 73 6.05 -12.93 22.89
C THR A 73 6.34 -12.18 24.18
N ASP A 74 7.36 -12.60 24.94
CA ASP A 74 7.72 -11.98 26.22
C ASP A 74 8.60 -10.74 26.06
N MET A 75 9.09 -10.42 24.86
CA MET A 75 10.08 -9.38 24.63
C MET A 75 9.65 -8.36 23.56
N ALA A 76 8.69 -8.69 22.72
CA ALA A 76 8.32 -7.88 21.55
C ALA A 76 7.83 -6.49 21.98
N PHE A 77 6.87 -6.44 22.90
CA PHE A 77 6.32 -5.19 23.42
C PHE A 77 7.42 -4.33 24.07
N ASP A 78 8.21 -4.91 24.98
CA ASP A 78 9.28 -4.20 25.67
C ASP A 78 10.39 -3.75 24.72
N SER A 79 10.67 -4.51 23.64
CA SER A 79 11.65 -4.08 22.64
C SER A 79 11.17 -2.85 21.86
N VAL A 80 9.87 -2.71 21.60
CA VAL A 80 9.29 -1.51 20.99
C VAL A 80 9.34 -0.33 21.97
N GLU A 81 9.00 -0.54 23.25
CA GLU A 81 9.13 0.49 24.28
C GLU A 81 10.59 0.97 24.43
N ARG A 82 11.55 0.05 24.43
CA ARG A 82 12.97 0.37 24.42
C ARG A 82 13.38 1.20 23.19
N ILE A 83 12.88 0.87 22.01
CA ILE A 83 13.13 1.68 20.80
C ILE A 83 12.59 3.09 21.00
N MET A 84 11.41 3.23 21.59
CA MET A 84 10.76 4.53 21.78
C MET A 84 11.47 5.41 22.83
N ARG A 85 12.07 4.81 23.87
CA ARG A 85 12.57 5.55 25.05
C ARG A 85 14.09 5.63 25.11
N ASP A 86 14.79 4.54 24.79
CA ASP A 86 16.21 4.39 25.09
C ASP A 86 17.11 4.51 23.85
N VAL A 87 16.58 4.20 22.67
CA VAL A 87 17.36 4.31 21.41
C VAL A 87 17.35 5.75 20.91
N ASN A 88 18.53 6.31 20.66
CA ASN A 88 18.64 7.66 20.11
C ASN A 88 17.86 7.82 18.80
N TYR A 89 16.90 8.76 18.77
CA TYR A 89 15.96 8.97 17.66
C TYR A 89 15.07 7.75 17.32
N GLY A 90 15.03 6.72 18.16
CA GLY A 90 14.21 5.54 17.93
C GLY A 90 12.73 5.87 17.83
N TRP A 91 12.24 6.80 18.68
CA TRP A 91 10.88 7.33 18.60
C TRP A 91 10.55 7.93 17.22
N LEU A 92 11.50 8.67 16.63
CA LEU A 92 11.30 9.29 15.32
C LEU A 92 11.20 8.24 14.21
N ILE A 93 12.11 7.27 14.20
CA ILE A 93 12.11 6.17 13.23
C ILE A 93 10.83 5.34 13.38
N ARG A 94 10.40 5.06 14.62
CA ARG A 94 9.17 4.33 14.90
C ARG A 94 7.93 5.08 14.40
N TYR A 95 7.84 6.39 14.65
CA TYR A 95 6.71 7.19 14.16
C TYR A 95 6.75 7.41 12.65
N ILE A 96 7.91 7.54 12.02
CA ILE A 96 8.05 7.55 10.55
C ILE A 96 7.49 6.24 9.99
N HIS A 97 7.79 5.10 10.60
CA HIS A 97 7.33 3.80 10.11
C HIS A 97 5.83 3.61 10.33
N SER A 98 5.31 3.84 11.54
CA SER A 98 3.89 3.61 11.85
C SER A 98 2.96 4.58 11.12
N ASN A 99 3.24 5.89 11.17
CA ASN A 99 2.45 6.88 10.45
C ASN A 99 2.69 6.78 8.93
N GLY A 100 3.92 6.46 8.53
CA GLY A 100 4.27 6.20 7.13
C GLY A 100 3.40 5.12 6.49
N ALA A 101 3.02 4.07 7.23
CA ALA A 101 2.10 3.05 6.74
C ALA A 101 0.73 3.64 6.37
N SER A 102 0.12 4.44 7.26
CA SER A 102 -1.15 5.12 6.99
C SER A 102 -1.05 6.08 5.81
N PHE A 103 -0.01 6.91 5.75
CA PHE A 103 0.21 7.81 4.61
C PHE A 103 0.46 7.05 3.31
N PHE A 104 1.11 5.89 3.35
CA PHE A 104 1.31 5.05 2.18
C PHE A 104 -0.02 4.55 1.61
N PHE A 105 -0.96 4.12 2.46
CA PHE A 105 -2.30 3.75 2.03
C PHE A 105 -3.08 4.95 1.47
N ILE A 106 -3.01 6.14 2.08
CA ILE A 106 -3.62 7.36 1.53
C ILE A 106 -3.12 7.62 0.10
N ILE A 107 -1.80 7.59 -0.10
CA ILE A 107 -1.17 7.82 -1.41
C ILE A 107 -1.66 6.78 -2.42
N VAL A 108 -1.65 5.49 -2.05
CA VAL A 108 -2.02 4.40 -2.95
C VAL A 108 -3.51 4.42 -3.26
N PHE A 109 -4.38 4.73 -2.30
CA PHE A 109 -5.81 4.91 -2.58
C PHE A 109 -6.05 6.04 -3.58
N ILE A 110 -5.41 7.19 -3.41
CA ILE A 110 -5.52 8.30 -4.39
C ILE A 110 -4.98 7.86 -5.76
N HIS A 111 -3.88 7.09 -5.79
CA HIS A 111 -3.31 6.54 -7.02
C HIS A 111 -4.28 5.57 -7.73
N ILE A 112 -4.95 4.68 -7.01
CA ILE A 112 -5.98 3.76 -7.52
C ILE A 112 -7.19 4.56 -8.01
N VAL A 113 -7.72 5.49 -7.19
CA VAL A 113 -8.85 6.35 -7.55
C VAL A 113 -8.57 7.12 -8.83
N ARG A 114 -7.38 7.71 -8.95
CA ARG A 114 -6.94 8.39 -10.17
C ARG A 114 -6.93 7.45 -11.37
N ALA A 115 -6.42 6.23 -11.21
CA ALA A 115 -6.39 5.25 -12.28
C ALA A 115 -7.80 4.83 -12.72
N MET A 116 -8.72 4.63 -11.78
CA MET A 116 -10.12 4.32 -12.07
C MET A 116 -10.83 5.50 -12.72
N TYR A 117 -10.67 6.70 -12.19
CA TYR A 117 -11.33 7.92 -12.68
C TYR A 117 -10.94 8.27 -14.13
N TYR A 118 -9.65 8.17 -14.44
CA TYR A 118 -9.15 8.49 -15.80
C TYR A 118 -9.06 7.28 -16.73
N GLY A 119 -9.51 6.09 -16.29
CA GLY A 119 -9.51 4.87 -17.08
C GLY A 119 -8.11 4.39 -17.46
N SER A 120 -7.14 4.54 -16.54
CA SER A 120 -5.74 4.14 -16.78
C SER A 120 -5.54 2.62 -16.81
N TYR A 121 -6.54 1.84 -16.40
CA TYR A 121 -6.56 0.38 -16.42
C TYR A 121 -6.98 -0.20 -17.79
N LYS A 122 -7.49 0.62 -18.70
CA LYS A 122 -7.99 0.16 -20.00
C LYS A 122 -6.86 -0.11 -20.99
N TYR A 123 -7.20 -0.88 -22.02
CA TYR A 123 -6.27 -1.21 -23.12
C TYR A 123 -5.42 -0.02 -23.56
N PRO A 124 -4.10 -0.20 -23.70
CA PRO A 124 -3.28 -1.41 -23.56
C PRO A 124 -2.57 -1.54 -22.21
N ARG A 125 -3.15 -1.05 -21.10
CA ARG A 125 -2.50 -0.95 -19.77
C ARG A 125 -3.05 -1.92 -18.74
N GLU A 126 -3.70 -3.00 -19.18
CA GLU A 126 -4.32 -4.01 -18.31
C GLU A 126 -3.28 -4.67 -17.40
N LEU A 127 -2.14 -5.09 -17.97
CA LEU A 127 -1.06 -5.70 -17.18
C LEU A 127 -0.51 -4.76 -16.11
N ASN A 128 -0.38 -3.48 -16.45
CA ASN A 128 0.03 -2.47 -15.50
C ASN A 128 -0.94 -2.36 -14.31
N TRP A 129 -2.24 -2.38 -14.59
CA TRP A 129 -3.28 -2.38 -13.57
C TRP A 129 -3.24 -3.63 -12.69
N ILE A 130 -3.13 -4.83 -13.28
CA ILE A 130 -3.03 -6.11 -12.56
C ILE A 130 -1.84 -6.11 -11.59
N LEU A 131 -0.66 -5.67 -12.04
CA LEU A 131 0.51 -5.52 -11.18
C LEU A 131 0.23 -4.55 -10.03
N GLY A 132 -0.47 -3.45 -10.28
CA GLY A 132 -0.90 -2.50 -9.24
C GLY A 132 -1.83 -3.12 -8.20
N VAL A 133 -2.83 -3.90 -8.62
CA VAL A 133 -3.74 -4.62 -7.71
C VAL A 133 -2.97 -5.67 -6.89
N PHE A 134 -2.01 -6.36 -7.51
CA PHE A 134 -1.16 -7.32 -6.81
C PHE A 134 -0.26 -6.63 -5.76
N ILE A 135 0.34 -5.47 -6.08
CA ILE A 135 1.07 -4.64 -5.12
C ILE A 135 0.15 -4.26 -3.95
N PHE A 136 -1.08 -3.84 -4.22
CA PHE A 136 -2.03 -3.46 -3.19
C PHE A 136 -2.34 -4.62 -2.23
N LEU A 137 -2.55 -5.84 -2.74
CA LEU A 137 -2.71 -7.04 -1.91
C LEU A 137 -1.48 -7.33 -1.04
N LEU A 138 -0.28 -7.24 -1.61
CA LEU A 138 0.96 -7.43 -0.85
C LEU A 138 1.12 -6.35 0.23
N MET A 139 0.71 -5.11 -0.05
CA MET A 139 0.70 -4.03 0.95
C MET A 139 -0.25 -4.32 2.10
N MET A 140 -1.49 -4.78 1.81
CA MET A 140 -2.45 -5.17 2.85
C MET A 140 -1.89 -6.28 3.73
N ALA A 141 -1.31 -7.33 3.14
CA ALA A 141 -0.67 -8.41 3.87
C ALA A 141 0.50 -7.90 4.72
N THR A 142 1.39 -7.10 4.13
CA THR A 142 2.56 -6.53 4.83
C THR A 142 2.14 -5.69 6.02
N SER A 143 1.13 -4.83 5.87
CA SER A 143 0.66 -3.96 6.94
C SER A 143 0.01 -4.74 8.08
N PHE A 144 -0.78 -5.75 7.77
CA PHE A 144 -1.36 -6.65 8.77
C PHE A 144 -0.28 -7.37 9.59
N LEU A 145 0.69 -7.98 8.91
CA LEU A 145 1.81 -8.64 9.56
C LEU A 145 2.59 -7.68 10.46
N GLY A 146 2.86 -6.45 9.98
CA GLY A 146 3.59 -5.42 10.73
C GLY A 146 2.82 -4.89 11.95
N TYR A 147 1.49 -4.80 11.85
CA TYR A 147 0.66 -4.37 12.96
C TYR A 147 0.64 -5.38 14.12
N THR A 148 0.90 -6.64 13.84
CA THR A 148 1.00 -7.69 14.86
C THR A 148 2.31 -7.59 15.68
N LEU A 149 3.38 -7.02 15.12
CA LEU A 149 4.72 -7.05 15.71
C LEU A 149 4.86 -6.31 17.05
N PRO A 150 4.20 -5.15 17.31
CA PRO A 150 4.29 -4.49 18.61
C PRO A 150 3.78 -5.33 19.77
N TRP A 151 3.00 -6.36 19.52
CA TRP A 151 2.48 -7.30 20.50
C TRP A 151 1.67 -6.64 21.60
N GLY A 152 0.91 -5.59 21.23
CA GLY A 152 -0.12 -5.00 22.07
C GLY A 152 -1.45 -5.75 21.95
N GLN A 153 -2.45 -5.31 22.71
CA GLN A 153 -3.78 -5.93 22.72
C GLN A 153 -4.42 -6.00 21.32
N MET A 154 -4.40 -4.91 20.57
CA MET A 154 -4.93 -4.91 19.20
C MET A 154 -4.08 -5.72 18.23
N SER A 155 -2.77 -5.80 18.43
CA SER A 155 -1.88 -6.68 17.66
C SER A 155 -2.27 -8.15 17.79
N TYR A 156 -2.45 -8.61 19.02
CA TYR A 156 -2.80 -10.00 19.34
C TYR A 156 -4.20 -10.37 18.88
N TRP A 157 -5.20 -9.56 19.29
CA TRP A 157 -6.60 -9.84 18.99
C TRP A 157 -6.94 -9.62 17.53
N GLY A 158 -6.33 -8.64 16.87
CA GLY A 158 -6.42 -8.45 15.43
C GLY A 158 -5.86 -9.64 14.65
N ALA A 159 -4.69 -10.17 15.07
CA ALA A 159 -4.12 -11.38 14.48
C ALA A 159 -5.05 -12.60 14.68
N THR A 160 -5.63 -12.74 15.88
CA THR A 160 -6.56 -13.84 16.21
C THR A 160 -7.80 -13.80 15.33
N VAL A 161 -8.41 -12.63 15.13
CA VAL A 161 -9.61 -12.47 14.30
C VAL A 161 -9.29 -12.76 12.83
N ILE A 162 -8.27 -12.12 12.28
CA ILE A 162 -7.94 -12.23 10.84
C ILE A 162 -7.50 -13.65 10.48
N THR A 163 -6.66 -14.29 11.30
CA THR A 163 -6.22 -15.67 11.01
C THR A 163 -7.36 -16.67 11.14
N ASN A 164 -8.32 -16.40 12.05
CA ASN A 164 -9.51 -17.24 12.18
C ASN A 164 -10.46 -17.15 10.96
N LEU A 165 -10.33 -16.15 10.08
CA LEU A 165 -11.12 -16.11 8.84
C LEU A 165 -10.79 -17.27 7.91
N PHE A 166 -9.55 -17.72 7.90
CA PHE A 166 -9.13 -18.85 7.06
C PHE A 166 -9.86 -20.13 7.43
N SER A 167 -10.24 -20.33 8.71
CA SER A 167 -11.00 -21.52 9.13
C SER A 167 -12.41 -21.61 8.52
N ALA A 168 -12.93 -20.53 7.91
CA ALA A 168 -14.19 -20.55 7.18
C ALA A 168 -14.12 -21.34 5.85
N ILE A 169 -12.92 -21.58 5.32
CA ILE A 169 -12.74 -22.29 4.05
C ILE A 169 -13.03 -23.79 4.29
N PRO A 170 -14.01 -24.38 3.59
CA PRO A 170 -14.35 -25.77 3.78
C PRO A 170 -13.15 -26.72 3.54
N ILE A 171 -13.07 -27.79 4.31
CA ILE A 171 -12.11 -28.89 4.21
C ILE A 171 -10.68 -28.49 4.62
N VAL A 172 -10.12 -27.40 4.09
CA VAL A 172 -8.70 -27.05 4.28
C VAL A 172 -8.48 -25.90 5.28
N GLY A 173 -9.55 -25.22 5.70
CA GLY A 173 -9.46 -23.95 6.43
C GLY A 173 -8.73 -24.06 7.77
N GLU A 174 -9.04 -25.07 8.59
CA GLU A 174 -8.35 -25.27 9.89
C GLU A 174 -6.86 -25.65 9.69
N GLY A 175 -6.57 -26.49 8.71
CA GLY A 175 -5.19 -26.82 8.36
C GLY A 175 -4.40 -25.59 7.89
N LEU A 176 -5.01 -24.76 7.07
CA LEU A 176 -4.41 -23.50 6.58
C LEU A 176 -4.17 -22.51 7.73
N LYS A 177 -5.15 -22.35 8.64
CA LYS A 177 -5.00 -21.51 9.83
C LYS A 177 -3.84 -22.00 10.71
N THR A 178 -3.79 -23.29 11.05
CA THR A 178 -2.73 -23.88 11.86
C THR A 178 -1.37 -23.73 11.18
N TRP A 179 -1.31 -23.94 9.87
CA TRP A 179 -0.08 -23.74 9.09
C TRP A 179 0.38 -22.28 9.13
N LEU A 180 -0.53 -21.30 8.98
CA LEU A 180 -0.23 -19.88 9.03
C LEU A 180 0.26 -19.45 10.41
N LEU A 181 -0.42 -19.90 11.47
CA LEU A 181 -0.07 -19.58 12.86
C LEU A 181 1.22 -20.28 13.29
N GLY A 182 1.47 -21.48 12.79
CA GLY A 182 2.55 -22.35 13.25
C GLY A 182 2.28 -23.08 14.55
N ASP A 183 1.07 -22.88 15.07
CA ASP A 183 0.54 -23.49 16.28
C ASP A 183 -1.00 -23.48 16.18
N TYR A 184 -1.70 -24.02 17.16
CA TYR A 184 -3.17 -23.99 17.25
C TYR A 184 -3.72 -22.60 17.60
N THR A 185 -2.92 -21.78 18.26
CA THR A 185 -3.29 -20.41 18.70
C THR A 185 -2.23 -19.40 18.28
N VAL A 186 -2.62 -18.12 18.29
CA VAL A 186 -1.67 -17.00 18.10
C VAL A 186 -0.67 -17.02 19.26
N GLY A 187 0.62 -17.05 18.93
CA GLY A 187 1.68 -17.17 19.91
C GLY A 187 3.07 -16.89 19.32
N ASN A 188 4.10 -17.42 19.97
CA ASN A 188 5.48 -17.15 19.59
C ASN A 188 5.83 -17.62 18.17
N ALA A 189 5.32 -18.77 17.76
CA ALA A 189 5.51 -19.28 16.40
C ALA A 189 4.89 -18.33 15.36
N THR A 190 3.69 -17.79 15.64
CA THR A 190 3.01 -16.81 14.80
C THR A 190 3.82 -15.53 14.68
N LEU A 191 4.28 -14.98 15.81
CA LEU A 191 5.04 -13.73 15.85
C LEU A 191 6.33 -13.83 15.05
N ASN A 192 7.07 -14.93 15.17
CA ASN A 192 8.27 -15.19 14.38
C ASN A 192 8.01 -15.25 12.88
N ARG A 193 6.96 -15.96 12.46
CA ARG A 193 6.58 -16.08 11.05
C ARG A 193 6.15 -14.74 10.49
N PHE A 194 5.36 -13.98 11.25
CA PHE A 194 4.88 -12.68 10.84
C PHE A 194 6.01 -11.67 10.74
N PHE A 195 6.98 -11.70 11.65
CA PHE A 195 8.19 -10.89 11.53
C PHE A 195 8.98 -11.22 10.26
N ALA A 196 9.24 -12.51 10.00
CA ALA A 196 9.99 -12.93 8.83
C ALA A 196 9.30 -12.52 7.52
N LEU A 197 7.98 -12.73 7.42
CA LEU A 197 7.19 -12.34 6.25
C LEU A 197 7.10 -10.83 6.10
N HIS A 198 6.85 -10.08 7.20
CA HIS A 198 6.82 -8.63 7.16
C HIS A 198 8.14 -8.03 6.69
N TYR A 199 9.27 -8.62 7.09
CA TYR A 199 10.59 -8.17 6.67
C TYR A 199 10.86 -8.43 5.18
N VAL A 200 10.43 -9.58 4.64
CA VAL A 200 10.68 -9.98 3.25
C VAL A 200 9.73 -9.33 2.25
N LEU A 201 8.44 -9.22 2.58
CA LEU A 201 7.41 -8.75 1.64
C LEU A 201 7.67 -7.35 1.05
N PRO A 202 8.20 -6.34 1.77
CA PRO A 202 8.53 -5.05 1.19
C PRO A 202 9.54 -5.12 0.04
N PHE A 203 10.48 -6.06 0.08
CA PHE A 203 11.44 -6.28 -1.02
C PHE A 203 10.76 -6.94 -2.22
N VAL A 204 9.82 -7.85 -1.98
CA VAL A 204 8.97 -8.41 -3.05
C VAL A 204 8.13 -7.30 -3.68
N ILE A 205 7.49 -6.44 -2.86
CA ILE A 205 6.74 -5.27 -3.34
C ILE A 205 7.65 -4.38 -4.19
N PHE A 206 8.86 -4.09 -3.75
CA PHE A 206 9.82 -3.26 -4.49
C PHE A 206 10.14 -3.87 -5.86
N GLY A 207 10.34 -5.19 -5.94
CA GLY A 207 10.54 -5.90 -7.20
C GLY A 207 9.33 -5.80 -8.14
N VAL A 208 8.11 -6.00 -7.62
CA VAL A 208 6.88 -5.89 -8.41
C VAL A 208 6.62 -4.43 -8.84
N VAL A 209 6.95 -3.44 -8.00
CA VAL A 209 6.91 -2.01 -8.37
C VAL A 209 7.84 -1.73 -9.55
N GLY A 210 9.04 -2.34 -9.58
CA GLY A 210 9.93 -2.26 -10.73
C GLY A 210 9.27 -2.77 -12.03
N LEU A 211 8.58 -3.91 -11.97
CA LEU A 211 7.81 -4.44 -13.11
C LEU A 211 6.62 -3.55 -13.49
N HIS A 212 5.92 -2.99 -12.49
CA HIS A 212 4.81 -2.06 -12.71
C HIS A 212 5.26 -0.78 -13.43
N VAL A 213 6.38 -0.19 -13.01
CA VAL A 213 6.98 0.97 -13.69
C VAL A 213 7.44 0.61 -15.10
N ALA A 214 8.08 -0.55 -15.28
CA ALA A 214 8.49 -1.01 -16.62
C ALA A 214 7.27 -1.16 -17.54
N ALA A 215 6.16 -1.71 -17.06
CA ALA A 215 4.92 -1.84 -17.84
C ALA A 215 4.32 -0.47 -18.24
N VAL A 216 4.44 0.56 -17.38
CA VAL A 216 4.07 1.95 -17.75
C VAL A 216 4.92 2.47 -18.89
N HIS A 217 6.22 2.18 -18.87
CA HIS A 217 7.16 2.68 -19.89
C HIS A 217 6.94 2.06 -21.27
N VAL A 218 6.36 0.85 -21.36
CA VAL A 218 6.05 0.19 -22.65
C VAL A 218 5.02 0.99 -23.45
N HIS A 219 3.93 1.43 -22.81
CA HIS A 219 2.81 2.09 -23.50
C HIS A 219 2.67 3.58 -23.21
N GLY A 220 3.52 4.12 -22.36
CA GLY A 220 3.46 5.50 -21.90
C GLY A 220 2.33 5.74 -20.89
N SER A 221 2.38 6.92 -20.27
CA SER A 221 1.37 7.34 -19.28
C SER A 221 0.03 7.68 -19.93
N ASN A 222 -1.08 7.35 -19.27
CA ASN A 222 -2.39 7.92 -19.60
C ASN A 222 -2.42 9.42 -19.24
N ASN A 223 -3.50 10.11 -19.58
CA ASN A 223 -3.70 11.54 -19.31
C ASN A 223 -5.14 11.85 -18.91
N PRO A 224 -5.44 13.06 -18.36
CA PRO A 224 -6.78 13.40 -17.89
C PRO A 224 -7.88 13.39 -18.95
N ALA A 225 -7.53 13.58 -20.22
CA ALA A 225 -8.49 13.51 -21.31
C ALA A 225 -8.78 12.07 -21.77
N GLY A 226 -7.92 11.10 -21.40
CA GLY A 226 -8.03 9.69 -21.82
C GLY A 226 -7.78 9.48 -23.33
N ILE A 227 -7.11 10.43 -23.99
CA ILE A 227 -6.82 10.41 -25.42
C ILE A 227 -5.36 10.04 -25.62
N ASP A 228 -5.08 9.17 -26.59
CA ASP A 228 -3.70 8.79 -26.90
C ASP A 228 -2.93 9.98 -27.52
N ILE A 229 -1.64 10.06 -27.19
CA ILE A 229 -0.72 11.05 -27.74
C ILE A 229 -0.58 10.83 -29.24
N ARG A 230 -0.78 11.89 -30.03
CA ARG A 230 -0.71 11.83 -31.49
C ARG A 230 0.57 12.40 -32.06
N SER A 231 1.20 13.31 -31.35
CA SER A 231 2.41 14.00 -31.80
C SER A 231 3.36 14.31 -30.65
N LYS A 232 4.64 14.56 -30.98
CA LYS A 232 5.61 15.05 -29.98
C LYS A 232 5.19 16.39 -29.36
N ASN A 233 4.40 17.19 -30.08
CA ASN A 233 3.90 18.47 -29.58
C ASN A 233 2.92 18.31 -28.41
N ASP A 234 2.35 17.12 -28.20
CA ASP A 234 1.43 16.83 -27.09
C ASP A 234 2.17 16.37 -25.83
N THR A 235 3.51 16.29 -25.89
CA THR A 235 4.36 15.82 -24.79
C THR A 235 5.34 16.87 -24.30
N VAL A 236 5.80 16.68 -23.08
CA VAL A 236 6.97 17.30 -22.46
C VAL A 236 7.89 16.24 -21.93
N ASN A 237 9.18 16.50 -21.83
CA ASN A 237 10.11 15.58 -21.20
C ASN A 237 9.82 15.47 -19.71
N PHE A 238 10.06 14.30 -19.13
CA PHE A 238 9.94 14.13 -17.69
C PHE A 238 10.89 15.09 -16.95
N PHE A 239 12.14 15.14 -17.34
CA PHE A 239 13.09 16.15 -16.83
C PHE A 239 13.12 17.37 -17.78
N PRO A 240 12.97 18.60 -17.29
CA PRO A 240 12.76 18.99 -15.87
C PRO A 240 11.28 19.07 -15.45
N TYR A 241 10.31 19.00 -16.38
CA TYR A 241 8.93 19.44 -16.14
C TYR A 241 8.17 18.59 -15.11
N MET A 242 8.14 17.28 -15.29
CA MET A 242 7.44 16.40 -14.37
C MET A 242 8.21 16.22 -13.06
N LEU A 243 9.54 16.17 -13.13
CA LEU A 243 10.38 16.09 -11.92
C LEU A 243 10.15 17.29 -10.99
N ILE A 244 9.98 18.51 -11.50
CA ILE A 244 9.65 19.68 -10.68
C ILE A 244 8.28 19.49 -9.99
N LYS A 245 7.26 19.02 -10.71
CA LYS A 245 5.94 18.73 -10.12
C LYS A 245 6.03 17.66 -9.04
N ASP A 246 6.75 16.58 -9.29
CA ASP A 246 6.96 15.50 -8.33
C ASP A 246 7.72 16.00 -7.10
N THR A 247 8.74 16.84 -7.28
CA THR A 247 9.49 17.45 -6.16
C THR A 247 8.58 18.34 -5.30
N ILE A 248 7.73 19.16 -5.90
CA ILE A 248 6.76 19.96 -5.15
C ILE A 248 5.79 19.08 -4.37
N ALA A 249 5.27 18.01 -5.00
CA ALA A 249 4.40 17.06 -4.34
C ALA A 249 5.09 16.36 -3.16
N VAL A 250 6.36 15.98 -3.31
CA VAL A 250 7.19 15.39 -2.24
C VAL A 250 7.41 16.39 -1.09
N CYS A 251 7.68 17.66 -1.38
CA CYS A 251 7.84 18.69 -0.35
C CYS A 251 6.53 18.90 0.44
N VAL A 252 5.39 19.01 -0.24
CA VAL A 252 4.08 19.13 0.40
C VAL A 252 3.79 17.91 1.26
N PHE A 253 4.01 16.71 0.73
CA PHE A 253 3.84 15.46 1.46
C PHE A 253 4.78 15.41 2.69
N GLY A 254 6.04 15.80 2.54
CA GLY A 254 7.01 15.88 3.63
C GLY A 254 6.56 16.79 4.75
N VAL A 255 5.96 17.94 4.44
CA VAL A 255 5.38 18.86 5.45
C VAL A 255 4.20 18.19 6.16
N LEU A 256 3.28 17.56 5.42
CA LEU A 256 2.09 16.92 6.01
C LEU A 256 2.45 15.76 6.95
N ILE A 257 3.32 14.85 6.51
CA ILE A 257 3.73 13.72 7.34
C ILE A 257 4.55 14.19 8.56
N SER A 258 5.41 15.20 8.39
CA SER A 258 6.15 15.79 9.50
C SER A 258 5.21 16.46 10.51
N ALA A 259 4.19 17.16 10.06
CA ALA A 259 3.19 17.74 10.95
C ALA A 259 2.53 16.68 11.83
N VAL A 260 2.15 15.53 11.25
CA VAL A 260 1.58 14.42 12.04
C VAL A 260 2.62 13.82 13.00
N ILE A 261 3.84 13.53 12.54
CA ILE A 261 4.89 12.92 13.37
C ILE A 261 5.25 13.80 14.58
N PHE A 262 5.33 15.11 14.42
CA PHE A 262 5.78 16.01 15.48
C PHE A 262 4.66 16.56 16.36
N PHE A 263 3.41 16.66 15.85
CA PHE A 263 2.32 17.31 16.59
C PHE A 263 1.16 16.37 16.94
N GLY A 264 1.01 15.24 16.25
CA GLY A 264 -0.05 14.27 16.50
C GLY A 264 0.34 12.84 16.13
N PRO A 265 1.46 12.29 16.67
CA PRO A 265 2.01 11.02 16.22
C PRO A 265 1.08 9.81 16.45
N ASN A 266 0.14 9.93 17.36
CA ASN A 266 -0.82 8.88 17.73
C ASN A 266 -2.21 9.08 17.11
N LEU A 267 -2.39 10.07 16.24
CA LEU A 267 -3.69 10.42 15.65
C LEU A 267 -4.36 9.25 14.91
N MET A 268 -3.55 8.36 14.32
CA MET A 268 -4.00 7.21 13.54
C MET A 268 -3.66 5.87 14.23
N ALA A 269 -3.43 5.89 15.55
CA ALA A 269 -3.07 4.71 16.32
C ALA A 269 -4.22 4.31 17.26
N GLU A 270 -4.38 2.99 17.45
CA GLU A 270 -5.32 2.45 18.42
C GLU A 270 -4.75 2.51 19.84
N VAL A 271 -5.52 3.05 20.77
CA VAL A 271 -5.10 3.27 22.18
C VAL A 271 -4.81 1.94 22.88
N ASP A 272 -5.65 0.93 22.66
CA ASP A 272 -5.49 -0.39 23.28
C ASP A 272 -4.21 -1.13 22.84
N ASN A 273 -3.59 -0.70 21.74
CA ASN A 273 -2.32 -1.30 21.29
C ASN A 273 -1.09 -0.79 22.08
N TYR A 274 -1.28 0.15 23.01
CA TYR A 274 -0.26 0.56 23.99
C TYR A 274 -0.33 -0.24 25.30
N ILE A 275 -1.23 -1.23 25.37
CA ILE A 275 -1.33 -2.19 26.47
C ILE A 275 -0.70 -3.51 25.99
N PRO A 276 0.21 -4.15 26.76
CA PRO A 276 0.76 -5.46 26.41
C PRO A 276 -0.33 -6.48 26.12
N ALA A 277 -0.10 -7.38 25.18
CA ALA A 277 -1.04 -8.41 24.80
C ALA A 277 -1.37 -9.35 25.98
N ASP A 278 -2.65 -9.47 26.30
CA ASP A 278 -3.17 -10.42 27.28
C ASP A 278 -4.22 -11.32 26.60
N PRO A 279 -3.92 -12.62 26.42
CA PRO A 279 -4.85 -13.58 25.83
C PRO A 279 -6.12 -13.82 26.66
N LEU A 280 -6.11 -13.47 27.96
CA LEU A 280 -7.23 -13.67 28.87
C LEU A 280 -8.20 -12.49 28.92
N VAL A 281 -7.80 -11.34 28.39
CA VAL A 281 -8.60 -10.11 28.41
C VAL A 281 -8.92 -9.66 26.99
N THR A 282 -10.15 -9.91 26.55
CA THR A 282 -10.61 -9.48 25.22
C THR A 282 -10.97 -8.00 25.23
N PRO A 283 -10.43 -7.16 24.34
CA PRO A 283 -10.85 -5.77 24.19
C PRO A 283 -12.33 -5.66 23.83
N ALA A 284 -12.97 -4.56 24.25
CA ALA A 284 -14.38 -4.31 23.95
C ALA A 284 -14.67 -4.20 22.44
N HIS A 285 -13.70 -3.64 21.70
CA HIS A 285 -13.77 -3.52 20.25
C HIS A 285 -12.45 -4.03 19.64
N ILE A 286 -12.55 -4.91 18.65
CA ILE A 286 -11.40 -5.39 17.87
C ILE A 286 -11.60 -4.90 16.44
N VAL A 287 -10.94 -3.80 16.11
CA VAL A 287 -11.04 -3.17 14.79
C VAL A 287 -9.68 -3.23 14.07
N PRO A 288 -9.66 -3.44 12.75
CA PRO A 288 -8.44 -3.33 11.98
C PRO A 288 -8.04 -1.86 11.81
N ASN A 289 -6.81 -1.62 11.36
CA ASN A 289 -6.41 -0.28 10.93
C ASN A 289 -7.41 0.30 9.91
N TRP A 290 -7.65 1.61 9.96
CA TRP A 290 -8.65 2.34 9.17
C TRP A 290 -8.61 2.00 7.66
N TYR A 291 -7.44 1.77 7.08
CA TYR A 291 -7.29 1.44 5.66
C TYR A 291 -7.72 0.01 5.29
N LEU A 292 -7.93 -0.86 6.27
CA LEU A 292 -8.51 -2.21 6.11
C LEU A 292 -10.00 -2.25 6.51
N ALA A 293 -10.50 -1.24 7.21
CA ALA A 293 -11.86 -1.16 7.70
C ALA A 293 -12.94 -1.33 6.61
N PRO A 294 -12.81 -0.78 5.38
CA PRO A 294 -13.80 -1.02 4.32
C PRO A 294 -13.96 -2.50 3.95
N PHE A 295 -12.89 -3.27 3.96
CA PHE A 295 -12.94 -4.72 3.69
C PHE A 295 -13.52 -5.49 4.87
N TYR A 296 -13.21 -5.06 6.08
CA TYR A 296 -13.77 -5.61 7.31
C TYR A 296 -15.30 -5.34 7.41
N ALA A 297 -15.75 -4.16 7.01
CA ALA A 297 -17.18 -3.83 6.94
C ALA A 297 -17.93 -4.75 5.96
N ILE A 298 -17.36 -5.02 4.77
CA ILE A 298 -17.92 -5.99 3.82
C ILE A 298 -18.01 -7.39 4.46
N LEU A 299 -16.97 -7.82 5.15
CA LEU A 299 -16.94 -9.09 5.87
C LEU A 299 -18.07 -9.19 6.89
N ARG A 300 -18.29 -8.14 7.68
CA ARG A 300 -19.29 -8.11 8.75
C ARG A 300 -20.72 -7.89 8.28
N ALA A 301 -20.92 -7.36 7.08
CA ALA A 301 -22.24 -7.13 6.50
C ALA A 301 -23.04 -8.43 6.28
N VAL A 302 -22.37 -9.59 6.28
CA VAL A 302 -22.99 -10.89 6.05
C VAL A 302 -22.88 -11.75 7.31
N PRO A 303 -24.02 -12.24 7.84
CA PRO A 303 -24.02 -13.05 9.08
C PRO A 303 -23.28 -14.40 8.94
N ASP A 304 -23.27 -14.98 7.74
CA ASP A 304 -22.54 -16.22 7.46
C ASP A 304 -21.04 -15.93 7.25
N LYS A 305 -20.19 -16.62 8.03
CA LYS A 305 -18.74 -16.43 8.03
C LYS A 305 -18.11 -16.68 6.66
N LEU A 306 -18.50 -17.77 5.98
CA LEU A 306 -17.98 -18.09 4.66
C LEU A 306 -18.45 -17.06 3.62
N GLY A 307 -19.72 -16.69 3.64
CA GLY A 307 -20.30 -15.65 2.78
C GLY A 307 -19.58 -14.31 2.93
N GLY A 308 -19.33 -13.87 4.16
CA GLY A 308 -18.57 -12.66 4.45
C GLY A 308 -17.15 -12.70 3.88
N VAL A 309 -16.44 -13.82 4.08
CA VAL A 309 -15.08 -14.02 3.55
C VAL A 309 -15.07 -14.01 2.02
N LEU A 310 -16.04 -14.68 1.37
CA LEU A 310 -16.15 -14.70 -0.09
C LEU A 310 -16.44 -13.30 -0.65
N LEU A 311 -17.30 -12.51 -0.02
CA LEU A 311 -17.59 -11.15 -0.47
C LEU A 311 -16.40 -10.21 -0.27
N MET A 312 -15.70 -10.30 0.85
CA MET A 312 -14.49 -9.52 1.13
C MET A 312 -13.40 -9.79 0.06
N PHE A 313 -13.09 -11.05 -0.20
CA PHE A 313 -12.14 -11.40 -1.25
C PHE A 313 -12.67 -11.09 -2.65
N GLY A 314 -13.98 -11.24 -2.88
CA GLY A 314 -14.64 -10.87 -4.12
C GLY A 314 -14.52 -9.38 -4.45
N ALA A 315 -14.63 -8.52 -3.44
CA ALA A 315 -14.44 -7.08 -3.59
C ALA A 315 -13.03 -6.70 -4.07
N ILE A 316 -12.02 -7.49 -3.70
CA ILE A 316 -10.66 -7.31 -4.19
C ILE A 316 -10.48 -7.98 -5.56
N ALA A 317 -11.01 -9.19 -5.72
CA ALA A 317 -10.88 -9.97 -6.96
C ALA A 317 -11.51 -9.25 -8.17
N ILE A 318 -12.62 -8.51 -7.97
CA ILE A 318 -13.24 -7.73 -9.03
C ILE A 318 -12.32 -6.66 -9.63
N LEU A 319 -11.38 -6.15 -8.85
CA LEU A 319 -10.39 -5.18 -9.35
C LEU A 319 -9.48 -5.80 -10.40
N PHE A 320 -9.14 -7.09 -10.29
CA PHE A 320 -8.30 -7.76 -11.30
C PHE A 320 -9.00 -7.85 -12.65
N VAL A 321 -10.32 -8.06 -12.67
CA VAL A 321 -11.10 -8.22 -13.90
C VAL A 321 -11.71 -6.92 -14.40
N LEU A 322 -11.56 -5.82 -13.67
CA LEU A 322 -12.11 -4.50 -14.04
C LEU A 322 -11.76 -4.06 -15.47
N PRO A 323 -10.55 -4.27 -16.02
CA PRO A 323 -10.21 -3.89 -17.39
C PRO A 323 -11.13 -4.50 -18.44
N TRP A 324 -11.65 -5.69 -18.21
CA TRP A 324 -12.52 -6.42 -19.12
C TRP A 324 -14.01 -6.21 -18.82
N LEU A 325 -14.36 -5.88 -17.58
CA LEU A 325 -15.74 -5.55 -17.20
C LEU A 325 -16.18 -4.19 -17.74
N ASP A 326 -15.28 -3.21 -17.77
CA ASP A 326 -15.57 -1.88 -18.31
C ASP A 326 -15.37 -1.81 -19.83
N THR A 327 -16.40 -2.18 -20.56
CA THR A 327 -16.41 -2.25 -22.05
C THR A 327 -16.49 -0.89 -22.75
N SER A 328 -16.67 0.22 -22.00
CA SER A 328 -16.74 1.57 -22.59
C SER A 328 -15.45 1.94 -23.35
N LYS A 329 -15.57 2.47 -24.55
CA LYS A 329 -14.45 2.98 -25.33
C LYS A 329 -13.90 4.30 -24.79
N VAL A 330 -14.73 5.05 -24.04
CA VAL A 330 -14.32 6.31 -23.39
C VAL A 330 -13.60 6.00 -22.10
N ARG A 331 -12.35 6.47 -21.95
CA ARG A 331 -11.51 6.20 -20.78
C ARG A 331 -11.85 7.10 -19.59
N SER A 332 -11.81 8.42 -19.78
CA SER A 332 -11.93 9.37 -18.68
C SER A 332 -13.37 9.61 -18.21
N CYS A 333 -13.58 9.59 -16.88
CA CYS A 333 -14.86 9.95 -16.26
C CYS A 333 -15.30 11.40 -16.54
N ASN A 334 -14.39 12.27 -16.97
CA ASN A 334 -14.75 13.62 -17.42
C ASN A 334 -15.79 13.61 -18.53
N PHE A 335 -15.83 12.53 -19.33
CA PHE A 335 -16.72 12.34 -20.46
C PHE A 335 -17.73 11.20 -20.24
N ARG A 336 -17.88 10.74 -18.98
CA ARG A 336 -18.77 9.63 -18.58
C ARG A 336 -19.58 10.05 -17.35
N PRO A 337 -20.59 10.91 -17.46
CA PRO A 337 -21.26 11.51 -16.32
C PRO A 337 -21.91 10.48 -15.39
N MET A 338 -22.58 9.44 -15.95
CA MET A 338 -23.18 8.38 -15.14
C MET A 338 -22.11 7.60 -14.34
N TYR A 339 -21.04 7.19 -14.99
CA TYR A 339 -19.95 6.47 -14.32
C TYR A 339 -19.27 7.32 -13.24
N LYS A 340 -19.15 8.64 -13.46
CA LYS A 340 -18.65 9.57 -12.45
C LYS A 340 -19.49 9.56 -11.17
N TRP A 341 -20.82 9.54 -11.28
CA TRP A 341 -21.72 9.45 -10.13
C TRP A 341 -21.60 8.12 -9.40
N PHE A 342 -21.51 7.00 -10.13
CA PHE A 342 -21.26 5.69 -9.52
C PHE A 342 -19.91 5.63 -8.80
N MET A 343 -18.86 6.20 -9.36
CA MET A 343 -17.56 6.31 -8.69
C MET A 343 -17.66 7.14 -7.41
N MET A 344 -18.34 8.27 -7.43
CA MET A 344 -18.54 9.09 -6.23
C MET A 344 -19.33 8.33 -5.17
N LEU A 345 -20.41 7.65 -5.55
CA LEU A 345 -21.20 6.80 -4.65
C LEU A 345 -20.35 5.68 -4.05
N PHE A 346 -19.54 5.00 -4.85
CA PHE A 346 -18.66 3.93 -4.38
C PHE A 346 -17.70 4.43 -3.29
N PHE A 347 -17.07 5.58 -3.49
CA PHE A 347 -16.17 6.16 -2.47
C PHE A 347 -16.91 6.67 -1.25
N CYS A 348 -18.10 7.26 -1.41
CA CYS A 348 -18.94 7.61 -0.27
C CYS A 348 -19.30 6.38 0.58
N LEU A 349 -19.68 5.28 -0.06
CA LEU A 349 -20.03 4.04 0.64
C LEU A 349 -18.82 3.43 1.37
N LEU A 350 -17.62 3.47 0.76
CA LEU A 350 -16.40 3.02 1.43
C LEU A 350 -16.09 3.86 2.68
N TYR A 351 -16.27 5.17 2.60
CA TYR A 351 -16.06 6.08 3.73
C TYR A 351 -17.11 5.88 4.82
N THR A 352 -18.39 5.74 4.46
CA THR A 352 -19.48 5.58 5.45
C THR A 352 -19.49 4.21 6.11
N SER A 353 -18.92 3.17 5.48
CA SER A 353 -18.79 1.86 6.11
C SER A 353 -17.79 1.88 7.28
N ASP A 354 -16.75 2.72 7.20
CA ASP A 354 -15.83 2.98 8.29
C ASP A 354 -16.52 3.68 9.48
N ALA A 355 -17.31 4.72 9.19
CA ALA A 355 -18.06 5.46 10.21
C ALA A 355 -19.19 4.64 10.88
N ALA A 356 -19.69 3.61 10.23
CA ALA A 356 -20.75 2.75 10.81
C ALA A 356 -20.22 1.80 11.88
N ASP A 357 -18.94 1.47 11.86
CA ASP A 357 -18.29 0.65 12.89
C ASP A 357 -18.01 1.46 14.18
N ASP A 358 -17.92 2.78 14.10
CA ASP A 358 -17.74 3.70 15.23
C ASP A 358 -19.05 4.03 15.96
N THR A 359 -20.20 3.75 15.37
CA THR A 359 -21.48 3.90 16.08
C THR A 359 -21.71 2.68 16.99
N PRO A 360 -21.90 2.88 18.31
CA PRO A 360 -22.32 1.79 19.16
C PRO A 360 -23.63 1.25 18.56
N CYS A 361 -23.59 0.02 18.05
CA CYS A 361 -24.81 -0.69 17.67
C CYS A 361 -25.69 -0.74 18.92
N VAL A 362 -26.67 0.15 19.01
CA VAL A 362 -27.73 0.02 19.97
C VAL A 362 -28.48 -1.24 19.58
N ASP A 363 -28.18 -2.31 20.29
CA ASP A 363 -28.88 -3.57 20.15
C ASP A 363 -30.37 -3.34 20.56
N LEU A 364 -31.22 -3.14 19.55
CA LEU A 364 -32.65 -3.07 19.72
C LEU A 364 -33.25 -4.46 19.98
N GLY A 365 -32.45 -5.49 20.17
CA GLY A 365 -32.91 -6.88 20.27
C GLY A 365 -32.38 -7.72 21.41
N GLY A 366 -31.62 -7.19 22.38
CA GLY A 366 -31.34 -7.87 23.66
C GLY A 366 -30.72 -9.27 23.58
N ARG A 367 -29.85 -9.56 22.59
CA ARG A 367 -29.01 -10.77 22.57
C ARG A 367 -27.55 -10.39 22.54
N ARG A 368 -26.91 -10.57 23.70
CA ARG A 368 -25.43 -10.65 23.78
C ARG A 368 -24.96 -11.90 23.00
N ILE A 369 -24.11 -11.71 22.06
CA ILE A 369 -23.32 -12.80 21.47
C ILE A 369 -21.88 -12.60 21.93
#